data_98bdf53211834e0c4afaa259f3279cd8
#
_entry.id   98bdf53211834e0c4afaa259f3279cd8
#
_cell.length_a   1.000
_cell.length_b   1.000
_cell.length_c   1.000
_cell.angle_alpha   90.00
_cell.angle_beta   90.00
_cell.angle_gamma   90.00
#
_symmetry.space_group_name_H-M   'P 1'
#
loop_
_entity.id
_entity.type
_entity.pdbx_description
1 polymer ?
#
loop_
_entity_poly.entity_id
_entity_poly.type
_entity_poly.pdbx_seq_one_letter_code
_entity_poly.pdbx_strand_id
1 'polypeptide(L)'
;MKKIIFILAFFLSSCSPPDNTKKQDETTNTSIEVSGEIKRISIGNKNAKITIIAYESLTCGYCANFHTNIYPQLKKEYIDTNKVIIEFRNFPLDAAALNASIIAHCKNDGSSEILNFLYSEQGKWAKGKNISEVNSNIENVLLDGNYQLDFKKCLNDKKLENYVLEDRINGVKKFNIEATPTLIINGEKFEKSLNY
;
A
#
# COMPACT_ATOMS: atom_id res chain seq x y z
N MET A 1 -39.33 52.33 -42.58
CA MET A 1 -40.73 51.99 -43.01
C MET A 1 -41.13 50.73 -42.25
N LYS A 2 -42.16 50.95 -41.41
CA LYS A 2 -43.26 50.04 -41.10
C LYS A 2 -42.90 48.67 -40.51
N LYS A 3 -43.09 48.46 -39.22
CA LYS A 3 -44.37 48.02 -38.53
C LYS A 3 -44.62 46.53 -38.81
N ILE A 4 -44.92 45.64 -37.89
CA ILE A 4 -45.97 45.50 -36.85
C ILE A 4 -45.73 44.11 -36.25
N ILE A 5 -45.57 43.89 -34.96
CA ILE A 5 -46.50 43.56 -33.87
C ILE A 5 -47.47 42.43 -34.18
N PHE A 6 -47.48 41.38 -33.33
CA PHE A 6 -48.56 40.70 -32.65
C PHE A 6 -48.04 39.38 -32.05
N ILE A 7 -47.82 39.19 -30.77
CA ILE A 7 -48.76 38.93 -29.65
C ILE A 7 -49.76 37.80 -29.97
N LEU A 8 -49.67 36.74 -29.24
CA LEU A 8 -50.67 36.01 -28.47
C LEU A 8 -50.12 34.67 -28.04
N ALA A 9 -49.76 34.35 -26.90
CA ALA A 9 -50.46 34.00 -25.66
C ALA A 9 -51.68 33.08 -25.87
N PHE A 10 -51.63 31.91 -25.25
CA PHE A 10 -52.74 31.27 -24.53
C PHE A 10 -52.37 29.80 -24.27
N PHE A 11 -52.16 29.49 -23.06
CA PHE A 11 -52.97 28.85 -22.02
C PHE A 11 -53.02 27.31 -22.07
N LEU A 12 -52.58 26.82 -20.93
CA LEU A 12 -53.25 25.85 -20.04
C LEU A 12 -53.48 24.46 -20.63
N SER A 13 -53.25 23.39 -20.01
CA SER A 13 -53.62 22.98 -18.67
C SER A 13 -53.11 21.57 -18.45
N SER A 14 -52.43 21.33 -17.37
CA SER A 14 -52.82 20.41 -16.30
C SER A 14 -53.44 19.08 -16.73
N CYS A 15 -52.71 18.00 -16.36
CA CYS A 15 -53.26 16.93 -15.50
C CYS A 15 -52.22 15.85 -15.29
N SER A 16 -51.74 15.70 -14.10
CA SER A 16 -51.29 14.45 -13.48
C SER A 16 -52.55 13.76 -12.91
N PRO A 17 -52.49 12.56 -12.39
CA PRO A 17 -51.57 11.45 -12.23
C PRO A 17 -52.24 10.08 -12.55
N PRO A 18 -51.96 8.90 -11.98
CA PRO A 18 -51.03 8.53 -10.96
C PRO A 18 -50.24 7.23 -11.23
N ASP A 19 -49.14 7.11 -10.50
CA ASP A 19 -48.75 5.92 -9.69
C ASP A 19 -48.65 4.54 -10.37
N ASN A 20 -47.42 4.01 -10.40
CA ASN A 20 -47.17 2.69 -9.85
C ASN A 20 -45.68 2.43 -9.62
N THR A 21 -45.36 2.50 -8.37
CA THR A 21 -44.36 1.73 -7.60
C THR A 21 -43.71 0.55 -8.35
N LYS A 22 -42.43 0.68 -8.63
CA LYS A 22 -41.49 -0.46 -8.50
C LYS A 22 -40.25 0.05 -7.77
N LYS A 23 -40.17 -0.27 -6.48
CA LYS A 23 -38.95 -0.29 -5.71
C LYS A 23 -37.96 -1.16 -6.47
N GLN A 24 -36.95 -0.56 -7.05
CA GLN A 24 -35.69 -1.22 -7.29
C GLN A 24 -34.86 -0.97 -6.04
N ASP A 25 -34.59 -2.04 -5.30
CA ASP A 25 -33.55 -2.11 -4.30
C ASP A 25 -32.22 -1.80 -5.01
N GLU A 26 -31.81 -0.55 -4.98
CA GLU A 26 -30.41 -0.18 -5.14
C GLU A 26 -29.69 -0.65 -3.89
N THR A 27 -29.15 -1.86 -3.95
CA THR A 27 -28.09 -2.29 -3.05
C THR A 27 -26.92 -1.37 -3.31
N THR A 28 -26.87 -0.30 -2.54
CA THR A 28 -25.73 0.62 -2.49
C THR A 28 -24.56 -0.20 -1.96
N ASN A 29 -23.79 -0.80 -2.88
CA ASN A 29 -22.44 -1.25 -2.60
C ASN A 29 -21.63 0.00 -2.27
N THR A 30 -21.66 0.40 -1.01
CA THR A 30 -20.76 1.40 -0.46
C THR A 30 -19.39 0.75 -0.41
N SER A 31 -18.67 0.74 -1.54
CA SER A 31 -17.25 0.58 -1.55
C SER A 31 -16.70 1.73 -0.71
N ILE A 32 -16.26 1.43 0.50
CA ILE A 32 -15.45 2.37 1.29
C ILE A 32 -14.15 2.51 0.51
N GLU A 33 -14.12 3.46 -0.43
CA GLU A 33 -12.86 3.91 -1.00
C GLU A 33 -12.05 4.49 0.15
N VAL A 34 -10.82 4.00 0.32
CA VAL A 34 -9.85 4.64 1.20
C VAL A 34 -9.56 6.01 0.60
N SER A 35 -10.36 7.01 1.00
CA SER A 35 -10.23 8.39 0.54
C SER A 35 -9.12 9.06 1.33
N GLY A 36 -7.85 8.76 0.97
CA GLY A 36 -6.68 9.35 1.61
C GLY A 36 -5.40 8.97 0.89
N GLU A 37 -4.36 9.75 1.10
CA GLU A 37 -3.00 9.43 0.68
C GLU A 37 -2.53 8.15 1.41
N ILE A 38 -1.85 7.25 0.69
CA ILE A 38 -1.30 6.06 1.31
C ILE A 38 -0.09 6.47 2.15
N LYS A 39 -0.16 6.14 3.45
CA LYS A 39 0.90 6.47 4.38
C LYS A 39 2.11 5.59 4.16
N ARG A 40 3.26 6.23 4.12
CA ARG A 40 4.53 5.53 4.08
C ARG A 40 4.78 4.79 5.37
N ILE A 41 5.31 3.58 5.26
CA ILE A 41 5.83 2.85 6.42
C ILE A 41 7.17 3.48 6.78
N SER A 42 7.18 4.25 7.88
CA SER A 42 8.38 4.94 8.34
C SER A 42 8.45 4.97 9.86
N ILE A 43 9.64 4.71 10.40
CA ILE A 43 9.87 4.57 11.83
C ILE A 43 11.00 5.50 12.25
N GLY A 44 10.79 6.24 13.32
CA GLY A 44 11.75 7.19 13.88
C GLY A 44 11.26 8.62 13.91
N ASN A 45 12.14 9.52 14.33
CA ASN A 45 11.84 10.92 14.42
C ASN A 45 11.94 11.60 13.06
N LYS A 46 10.89 12.28 12.61
CA LYS A 46 10.86 13.01 11.33
C LYS A 46 11.94 14.10 11.22
N ASN A 47 12.45 14.57 12.36
CA ASN A 47 13.51 15.57 12.44
C ASN A 47 14.91 14.94 12.62
N ALA A 48 15.04 13.62 12.49
CA ALA A 48 16.34 12.94 12.57
C ALA A 48 17.29 13.46 11.46
N LYS A 49 18.58 13.59 11.82
CA LYS A 49 19.60 14.08 10.87
C LYS A 49 19.97 13.06 9.79
N ILE A 50 19.71 11.78 10.07
CA ILE A 50 20.02 10.69 9.15
C ILE A 50 18.70 10.08 8.69
N THR A 51 18.52 10.06 7.37
CA THR A 51 17.39 9.38 6.72
C THR A 51 17.90 8.14 6.00
N ILE A 52 17.25 7.01 6.26
CA ILE A 52 17.48 5.76 5.52
C ILE A 52 16.21 5.44 4.75
N ILE A 53 16.35 5.17 3.45
CA ILE A 53 15.30 4.58 2.63
C ILE A 53 15.75 3.17 2.28
N ALA A 54 14.95 2.16 2.65
CA ALA A 54 15.22 0.77 2.35
C ALA A 54 14.29 0.29 1.23
N TYR A 55 14.83 -0.01 0.06
CA TYR A 55 14.10 -0.65 -1.03
C TYR A 55 14.15 -2.16 -0.87
N GLU A 56 12.98 -2.79 -0.72
CA GLU A 56 12.86 -4.16 -0.26
C GLU A 56 11.81 -4.97 -1.01
N SER A 57 12.00 -6.30 -1.01
CA SER A 57 11.03 -7.25 -1.52
C SER A 57 10.69 -8.28 -0.46
N LEU A 58 9.39 -8.50 -0.22
CA LEU A 58 8.91 -9.43 0.80
C LEU A 58 9.23 -10.91 0.50
N THR A 59 9.61 -11.26 -0.74
CA THR A 59 10.11 -12.61 -1.08
C THR A 59 11.64 -12.72 -1.03
N CYS A 60 12.35 -11.62 -0.81
CA CYS A 60 13.82 -11.62 -0.76
C CYS A 60 14.34 -12.11 0.59
N GLY A 61 15.14 -13.20 0.58
CA GLY A 61 15.73 -13.74 1.81
C GLY A 61 16.73 -12.79 2.48
N TYR A 62 17.46 -11.97 1.72
CA TYR A 62 18.36 -10.96 2.29
C TYR A 62 17.58 -9.83 2.96
N CYS A 63 16.40 -9.49 2.47
CA CYS A 63 15.50 -8.54 3.14
C CYS A 63 14.97 -9.12 4.45
N ALA A 64 14.56 -10.39 4.47
CA ALA A 64 14.16 -11.05 5.70
C ALA A 64 15.32 -11.08 6.72
N ASN A 65 16.54 -11.39 6.29
CA ASN A 65 17.74 -11.31 7.15
C ASN A 65 17.96 -9.89 7.68
N PHE A 66 17.79 -8.86 6.86
CA PHE A 66 17.88 -7.47 7.31
C PHE A 66 16.88 -7.18 8.43
N HIS A 67 15.61 -7.55 8.25
CA HIS A 67 14.56 -7.32 9.24
C HIS A 67 14.72 -8.14 10.52
N THR A 68 15.24 -9.35 10.44
CA THR A 68 15.38 -10.24 11.62
C THR A 68 16.67 -10.03 12.40
N ASN A 69 17.76 -9.66 11.74
CA ASN A 69 19.09 -9.64 12.38
C ASN A 69 19.73 -8.24 12.43
N ILE A 70 19.48 -7.37 11.45
CA ILE A 70 20.16 -6.06 11.36
C ILE A 70 19.26 -4.93 11.86
N TYR A 71 18.03 -4.87 11.36
CA TYR A 71 17.09 -3.80 11.70
C TYR A 71 16.79 -3.68 13.21
N PRO A 72 16.64 -4.76 14.00
CA PRO A 72 16.42 -4.62 15.45
C PRO A 72 17.53 -3.87 16.17
N GLN A 73 18.79 -4.10 15.79
CA GLN A 73 19.94 -3.40 16.37
C GLN A 73 19.97 -1.95 15.89
N LEU A 74 19.82 -1.71 14.59
CA LEU A 74 19.69 -0.37 14.00
C LEU A 74 18.57 0.42 14.70
N LYS A 75 17.42 -0.22 14.93
CA LYS A 75 16.29 0.39 15.62
C LYS A 75 16.67 0.82 17.02
N LYS A 76 17.19 -0.10 17.82
CA LYS A 76 17.57 0.14 19.23
C LYS A 76 18.62 1.25 19.38
N GLU A 77 19.64 1.26 18.54
CA GLU A 77 20.80 2.14 18.73
C GLU A 77 20.67 3.50 18.05
N TYR A 78 19.88 3.59 16.98
CA TYR A 78 19.81 4.82 16.18
C TYR A 78 18.39 5.37 16.01
N ILE A 79 17.40 4.51 15.79
CA ILE A 79 16.03 4.99 15.55
C ILE A 79 15.38 5.38 16.86
N ASP A 80 15.40 4.51 17.87
CA ASP A 80 14.80 4.77 19.18
C ASP A 80 15.55 5.88 19.96
N THR A 81 16.78 6.21 19.54
CA THR A 81 17.57 7.34 20.07
C THR A 81 17.40 8.62 19.24
N ASN A 82 16.44 8.67 18.32
CA ASN A 82 16.12 9.83 17.46
C ASN A 82 17.25 10.29 16.53
N LYS A 83 18.27 9.48 16.28
CA LYS A 83 19.37 9.80 15.35
C LYS A 83 19.02 9.53 13.91
N VAL A 84 18.16 8.51 13.66
CA VAL A 84 17.80 7.99 12.36
C VAL A 84 16.28 7.92 12.22
N ILE A 85 15.78 8.24 11.03
CA ILE A 85 14.49 7.82 10.53
C ILE A 85 14.70 6.82 9.39
N ILE A 86 13.96 5.71 9.40
CA ILE A 86 13.96 4.76 8.30
C ILE A 86 12.59 4.74 7.63
N GLU A 87 12.60 4.70 6.30
CA GLU A 87 11.42 4.56 5.45
C GLU A 87 11.56 3.30 4.60
N PHE A 88 10.56 2.41 4.67
CA PHE A 88 10.53 1.20 3.87
C PHE A 88 9.80 1.44 2.56
N ARG A 89 10.44 1.11 1.45
CA ARG A 89 9.95 1.25 0.09
C ARG A 89 9.79 -0.08 -0.59
N ASN A 90 8.72 -0.21 -1.33
CA ASN A 90 8.39 -1.44 -2.02
C ASN A 90 9.24 -1.63 -3.30
N PHE A 91 9.86 -2.79 -3.42
CA PHE A 91 10.53 -3.21 -4.65
C PHE A 91 10.21 -4.68 -4.93
N PRO A 92 8.93 -5.01 -5.21
CA PRO A 92 8.53 -6.40 -5.41
C PRO A 92 9.27 -7.04 -6.58
N LEU A 93 9.89 -8.19 -6.33
CA LEU A 93 10.64 -8.96 -7.35
C LEU A 93 9.74 -9.92 -8.14
N ASP A 94 8.59 -10.27 -7.56
CA ASP A 94 7.60 -11.20 -8.14
C ASP A 94 6.18 -10.87 -7.67
N ALA A 95 5.20 -11.64 -8.16
CA ALA A 95 3.79 -11.44 -7.83
C ALA A 95 3.47 -11.72 -6.35
N ALA A 96 4.19 -12.64 -5.70
CA ALA A 96 3.99 -12.93 -4.29
C ALA A 96 4.47 -11.75 -3.42
N ALA A 97 5.63 -11.17 -3.77
CA ALA A 97 6.12 -9.96 -3.13
C ALA A 97 5.17 -8.77 -3.33
N LEU A 98 4.60 -8.61 -4.54
CA LEU A 98 3.62 -7.57 -4.81
C LEU A 98 2.40 -7.72 -3.90
N ASN A 99 1.81 -8.89 -3.84
CA ASN A 99 0.64 -9.16 -3.01
C ASN A 99 0.94 -8.97 -1.51
N ALA A 100 2.07 -9.49 -1.03
CA ALA A 100 2.49 -9.29 0.36
C ALA A 100 2.74 -7.81 0.69
N SER A 101 3.30 -7.02 -0.25
CA SER A 101 3.48 -5.57 -0.08
C SER A 101 2.15 -4.83 0.00
N ILE A 102 1.18 -5.18 -0.85
CA ILE A 102 -0.18 -4.63 -0.79
C ILE A 102 -0.79 -4.89 0.61
N ILE A 103 -0.66 -6.12 1.10
CA ILE A 103 -1.16 -6.50 2.43
C ILE A 103 -0.45 -5.74 3.55
N ALA A 104 0.87 -5.52 3.46
CA ALA A 104 1.61 -4.75 4.47
C ALA A 104 1.11 -3.30 4.60
N HIS A 105 0.58 -2.72 3.52
CA HIS A 105 0.00 -1.38 3.50
C HIS A 105 -1.51 -1.32 3.78
N CYS A 106 -2.17 -2.46 3.97
CA CYS A 106 -3.64 -2.53 4.04
C CYS A 106 -4.26 -1.70 5.18
N LYS A 107 -3.63 -1.65 6.34
CA LYS A 107 -4.11 -0.80 7.46
C LYS A 107 -3.96 0.69 7.18
N ASN A 108 -3.09 1.07 6.26
CA ASN A 108 -2.76 2.46 5.92
C ASN A 108 -2.46 3.35 7.14
N ASP A 109 -1.84 2.79 8.17
CA ASP A 109 -1.49 3.49 9.42
C ASP A 109 -0.04 4.00 9.44
N GLY A 110 0.80 3.56 8.48
CA GLY A 110 2.23 3.88 8.38
C GLY A 110 3.10 3.05 9.33
N SER A 111 2.51 2.07 10.04
CA SER A 111 3.22 1.15 10.93
C SER A 111 3.98 0.09 10.15
N SER A 112 5.14 -0.34 10.66
CA SER A 112 5.90 -1.47 10.12
C SER A 112 5.51 -2.82 10.71
N GLU A 113 4.43 -2.89 11.48
CA GLU A 113 4.06 -4.09 12.24
C GLU A 113 3.82 -5.29 11.31
N ILE A 114 2.91 -5.15 10.34
CA ILE A 114 2.61 -6.21 9.38
C ILE A 114 3.80 -6.51 8.49
N LEU A 115 4.55 -5.49 8.06
CA LEU A 115 5.76 -5.66 7.26
C LEU A 115 6.79 -6.53 7.99
N ASN A 116 7.12 -6.20 9.22
CA ASN A 116 8.09 -6.95 10.04
C ASN A 116 7.59 -8.38 10.31
N PHE A 117 6.31 -8.54 10.59
CA PHE A 117 5.68 -9.84 10.81
C PHE A 117 5.78 -10.73 9.57
N LEU A 118 5.46 -10.19 8.38
CA LEU A 118 5.59 -10.94 7.14
C LEU A 118 7.05 -11.36 6.85
N TYR A 119 8.03 -10.54 7.20
CA TYR A 119 9.44 -10.94 7.08
C TYR A 119 9.81 -12.04 8.07
N SER A 120 9.37 -11.96 9.32
CA SER A 120 9.65 -13.01 10.32
C SER A 120 9.02 -14.36 9.95
N GLU A 121 7.89 -14.35 9.28
CA GLU A 121 7.15 -15.54 8.85
C GLU A 121 7.38 -15.92 7.38
N GLN A 122 8.36 -15.26 6.68
CA GLN A 122 8.60 -15.45 5.26
C GLN A 122 8.74 -16.93 4.87
N GLY A 123 9.45 -17.72 5.66
CA GLY A 123 9.65 -19.14 5.40
C GLY A 123 8.36 -19.98 5.43
N LYS A 124 7.29 -19.48 6.04
CA LYS A 124 5.99 -20.15 6.09
C LYS A 124 5.12 -19.79 4.88
N TRP A 125 5.06 -18.53 4.51
CA TRP A 125 4.13 -18.06 3.49
C TRP A 125 4.72 -17.94 2.07
N ALA A 126 6.03 -17.63 1.93
CA ALA A 126 6.64 -17.34 0.63
C ALA A 126 6.92 -18.59 -0.23
N LYS A 127 6.11 -19.61 -0.09
CA LYS A 127 6.20 -20.88 -0.81
C LYS A 127 4.81 -21.36 -1.22
N GLY A 128 4.72 -21.96 -2.38
CA GLY A 128 3.47 -22.50 -2.93
C GLY A 128 3.65 -22.85 -4.40
N LYS A 129 2.74 -23.66 -4.93
CA LYS A 129 2.76 -24.11 -6.33
C LYS A 129 2.26 -23.02 -7.30
N ASN A 130 1.52 -22.07 -6.77
CA ASN A 130 0.93 -20.96 -7.53
C ASN A 130 0.60 -19.80 -6.59
N ILE A 131 0.27 -18.65 -7.17
CA ILE A 131 -0.01 -17.43 -6.41
C ILE A 131 -1.23 -17.55 -5.49
N SER A 132 -2.22 -18.35 -5.82
CA SER A 132 -3.39 -18.57 -4.96
C SER A 132 -3.00 -19.28 -3.66
N GLU A 133 -2.13 -20.28 -3.75
CA GLU A 133 -1.62 -20.99 -2.56
C GLU A 133 -0.76 -20.05 -1.70
N VAL A 134 0.10 -19.24 -2.31
CA VAL A 134 0.89 -18.25 -1.59
C VAL A 134 0.00 -17.22 -0.88
N ASN A 135 -1.04 -16.71 -1.56
CA ASN A 135 -1.99 -15.79 -0.94
C ASN A 135 -2.71 -16.42 0.26
N SER A 136 -3.12 -17.69 0.14
CA SER A 136 -3.73 -18.42 1.28
C SER A 136 -2.73 -18.57 2.42
N ASN A 137 -1.46 -18.83 2.14
CA ASN A 137 -0.44 -18.91 3.16
C ASN A 137 -0.20 -17.57 3.86
N ILE A 138 -0.20 -16.44 3.12
CA ILE A 138 -0.13 -15.09 3.71
C ILE A 138 -1.32 -14.86 4.64
N GLU A 139 -2.54 -15.16 4.19
CA GLU A 139 -3.76 -14.99 4.99
C GLU A 139 -3.69 -15.84 6.27
N ASN A 140 -3.28 -17.10 6.17
CA ASN A 140 -3.16 -18.00 7.32
C ASN A 140 -2.15 -17.50 8.35
N VAL A 141 -0.93 -17.11 7.95
CA VAL A 141 0.05 -16.60 8.93
C VAL A 141 -0.41 -15.31 9.59
N LEU A 142 -1.14 -14.45 8.88
CA LEU A 142 -1.71 -13.24 9.47
C LEU A 142 -2.80 -13.55 10.50
N LEU A 143 -3.66 -14.53 10.22
CA LEU A 143 -4.67 -15.01 11.17
C LEU A 143 -4.01 -15.64 12.41
N ASP A 144 -2.98 -16.47 12.22
CA ASP A 144 -2.19 -17.06 13.31
C ASP A 144 -1.50 -15.97 14.16
N GLY A 145 -1.06 -14.88 13.53
CA GLY A 145 -0.51 -13.70 14.19
C GLY A 145 -1.56 -12.76 14.78
N ASN A 146 -2.85 -13.14 14.74
CA ASN A 146 -3.99 -12.34 15.22
C ASN A 146 -4.17 -10.98 14.48
N TYR A 147 -3.72 -10.90 13.21
CA TYR A 147 -3.99 -9.76 12.33
C TYR A 147 -5.32 -9.95 11.62
N GLN A 148 -6.30 -9.12 11.96
CA GLN A 148 -7.61 -9.12 11.31
C GLN A 148 -7.63 -8.08 10.18
N LEU A 149 -7.57 -8.58 8.94
CA LEU A 149 -7.63 -7.77 7.72
C LEU A 149 -8.70 -8.34 6.79
N ASP A 150 -9.37 -7.46 6.06
CA ASP A 150 -10.16 -7.90 4.89
C ASP A 150 -9.18 -8.18 3.73
N PHE A 151 -8.61 -9.39 3.75
CA PHE A 151 -7.54 -9.81 2.85
C PHE A 151 -7.90 -9.63 1.37
N LYS A 152 -9.13 -10.04 0.99
CA LYS A 152 -9.59 -9.91 -0.39
C LYS A 152 -9.77 -8.46 -0.81
N LYS A 153 -10.30 -7.63 0.06
CA LYS A 153 -10.44 -6.19 -0.19
C LYS A 153 -9.08 -5.53 -0.38
N CYS A 154 -8.11 -5.85 0.48
CA CYS A 154 -6.75 -5.32 0.36
C CYS A 154 -6.10 -5.68 -0.97
N LEU A 155 -6.13 -6.96 -1.36
CA LEU A 155 -5.54 -7.43 -2.62
C LEU A 155 -6.20 -6.83 -3.87
N ASN A 156 -7.48 -6.43 -3.78
CA ASN A 156 -8.20 -5.82 -4.89
C ASN A 156 -8.11 -4.28 -4.89
N ASP A 157 -7.42 -3.69 -3.90
CA ASP A 157 -7.26 -2.23 -3.83
C ASP A 157 -6.22 -1.76 -4.86
N LYS A 158 -6.71 -1.18 -5.94
CA LYS A 158 -5.88 -0.66 -7.03
C LYS A 158 -5.01 0.53 -6.63
N LYS A 159 -5.38 1.27 -5.59
CA LYS A 159 -4.55 2.38 -5.08
C LYS A 159 -3.31 1.81 -4.39
N LEU A 160 -3.48 0.76 -3.57
CA LEU A 160 -2.36 0.07 -2.93
C LEU A 160 -1.45 -0.61 -3.96
N GLU A 161 -2.03 -1.29 -4.95
CA GLU A 161 -1.26 -1.92 -6.03
C GLU A 161 -0.41 -0.88 -6.78
N ASN A 162 -1.02 0.21 -7.23
CA ASN A 162 -0.32 1.28 -7.93
C ASN A 162 0.77 1.90 -7.06
N TYR A 163 0.48 2.17 -5.79
CA TYR A 163 1.46 2.71 -4.84
C TYR A 163 2.70 1.82 -4.71
N VAL A 164 2.51 0.51 -4.57
CA VAL A 164 3.61 -0.46 -4.47
C VAL A 164 4.42 -0.49 -5.77
N LEU A 165 3.77 -0.49 -6.92
CA LEU A 165 4.44 -0.49 -8.23
C LEU A 165 5.17 0.82 -8.52
N GLU A 166 4.59 1.96 -8.14
CA GLU A 166 5.22 3.27 -8.26
C GLU A 166 6.49 3.39 -7.42
N ASP A 167 6.52 2.82 -6.22
CA ASP A 167 7.75 2.78 -5.40
C ASP A 167 8.89 2.08 -6.16
N ARG A 168 8.62 0.92 -6.77
CA ARG A 168 9.59 0.20 -7.59
C ARG A 168 10.07 1.03 -8.78
N ILE A 169 9.14 1.61 -9.54
CA ILE A 169 9.45 2.44 -10.71
C ILE A 169 10.33 3.63 -10.31
N ASN A 170 9.97 4.30 -9.22
CA ASN A 170 10.71 5.44 -8.70
C ASN A 170 12.10 5.06 -8.18
N GLY A 171 12.22 3.89 -7.53
CA GLY A 171 13.50 3.35 -7.10
C GLY A 171 14.47 3.13 -8.27
N VAL A 172 13.99 2.50 -9.35
CA VAL A 172 14.79 2.32 -10.56
C VAL A 172 15.18 3.67 -11.16
N LYS A 173 14.21 4.56 -11.39
CA LYS A 173 14.45 5.85 -12.06
C LYS A 173 15.38 6.77 -11.27
N LYS A 174 15.21 6.84 -9.95
CA LYS A 174 15.92 7.82 -9.13
C LYS A 174 17.27 7.34 -8.62
N PHE A 175 17.38 6.06 -8.29
CA PHE A 175 18.54 5.51 -7.60
C PHE A 175 19.16 4.31 -8.31
N ASN A 176 18.67 3.98 -9.51
CA ASN A 176 19.13 2.80 -10.26
C ASN A 176 19.11 1.53 -9.38
N ILE A 177 17.99 1.26 -8.69
CA ILE A 177 17.85 0.07 -7.87
C ILE A 177 17.72 -1.16 -8.77
N GLU A 178 18.61 -2.14 -8.56
CA GLU A 178 18.67 -3.39 -9.34
C GLU A 178 18.51 -4.63 -8.46
N ALA A 179 18.72 -4.49 -7.15
CA ALA A 179 18.67 -5.59 -6.18
C ALA A 179 18.06 -5.14 -4.85
N THR A 180 17.65 -6.10 -4.03
CA THR A 180 17.12 -5.88 -2.69
C THR A 180 17.84 -6.71 -1.63
N PRO A 181 18.00 -6.21 -0.40
CA PRO A 181 17.69 -4.84 -0.01
C PRO A 181 18.72 -3.84 -0.55
N THR A 182 18.27 -2.63 -0.94
CA THR A 182 19.14 -1.51 -1.23
C THR A 182 18.84 -0.36 -0.30
N LEU A 183 19.82 0.17 0.40
CA LEU A 183 19.67 1.31 1.31
C LEU A 183 20.14 2.59 0.63
N ILE A 184 19.35 3.65 0.81
CA ILE A 184 19.72 5.03 0.44
C ILE A 184 19.86 5.81 1.74
N ILE A 185 21.05 6.28 2.04
CA ILE A 185 21.36 7.02 3.28
C ILE A 185 21.61 8.48 2.91
N ASN A 186 20.80 9.38 3.43
CA ASN A 186 20.84 10.81 3.13
C ASN A 186 20.86 11.12 1.62
N GLY A 187 20.16 10.30 0.81
CA GLY A 187 20.07 10.48 -0.64
C GLY A 187 21.13 9.74 -1.46
N GLU A 188 22.10 9.11 -0.84
CA GLU A 188 23.17 8.36 -1.49
C GLU A 188 22.99 6.86 -1.32
N LYS A 189 23.26 6.09 -2.39
CA LYS A 189 23.17 4.63 -2.38
C LYS A 189 24.32 4.03 -1.56
N PHE A 190 23.96 3.19 -0.60
CA PHE A 190 24.95 2.48 0.23
C PHE A 190 25.46 1.25 -0.51
N GLU A 191 26.76 1.27 -0.86
CA GLU A 191 27.38 0.25 -1.73
C GLU A 191 28.12 -0.88 -0.95
N LYS A 192 28.08 -0.83 0.39
CA LYS A 192 28.77 -1.84 1.21
C LYS A 192 27.83 -2.98 1.58
N SER A 193 28.41 -4.11 2.00
CA SER A 193 27.64 -5.23 2.55
C SER A 193 26.86 -4.81 3.78
N LEU A 194 25.61 -5.28 3.86
CA LEU A 194 24.77 -5.08 5.04
C LEU A 194 25.14 -6.12 6.09
N ASN A 195 25.94 -5.71 7.06
CA ASN A 195 26.26 -6.45 8.27
C ASN A 195 26.28 -5.47 9.44
N TYR A 196 26.06 -5.99 10.63
CA TYR A 196 26.11 -5.21 11.86
C TYR A 196 27.34 -5.60 12.66
#